data_8a6825dbfc003c75df6fe63cc85a4fa3
#
_entry.id   8a6825dbfc003c75df6fe63cc85a4fa3
#
_cell.length_a   1.000
_cell.length_b   1.000
_cell.length_c   1.000
_cell.angle_alpha   90.00
_cell.angle_beta   90.00
_cell.angle_gamma   90.00
#
_symmetry.space_group_name_H-M   'P 1'
#
loop_
_entity.id
_entity.type
_entity.pdbx_description
1 polymer ?
#
loop_
_entity_poly.entity_id
_entity_poly.type
_entity_poly.pdbx_seq_one_letter_code
_entity_poly.pdbx_strand_id
1 'polypeptide(L)'
;MMNAMTYKGYAARVEYDARDEVFVGRVLGIEDRITFHGATVAQLRRDFRAAVEHYLADCAARKRVPQKPYAGKILLRVAPEVHARAALTAEAQGKSLNQWAAEVLARAS
;
A
#
# COMPACT_ATOMS: atom_id res chain seq x y z
N MET A 1 13.72 -3.59 -3.67
CA MET A 1 13.32 -2.24 -3.25
C MET A 1 12.43 -1.61 -4.31
N MET A 2 11.35 -1.02 -3.91
CA MET A 2 10.41 -0.42 -4.84
C MET A 2 10.69 1.08 -4.98
N ASN A 3 10.87 1.54 -6.23
CA ASN A 3 10.95 2.97 -6.52
C ASN A 3 9.53 3.51 -6.58
N ALA A 4 9.11 4.18 -5.54
CA ALA A 4 7.77 4.72 -5.45
C ALA A 4 7.83 6.18 -5.05
N MET A 5 6.90 6.94 -5.60
CA MET A 5 6.67 8.31 -5.19
C MET A 5 5.92 8.26 -3.86
N THR A 6 6.37 9.01 -2.87
CA THR A 6 5.74 9.01 -1.54
C THR A 6 5.42 10.42 -1.07
N TYR A 7 4.33 10.54 -0.30
CA TYR A 7 3.92 11.80 0.30
C TYR A 7 3.00 11.52 1.49
N LYS A 8 3.32 12.07 2.65
CA LYS A 8 2.53 11.89 3.89
C LYS A 8 2.18 10.44 4.20
N GLY A 9 3.14 9.53 3.96
CA GLY A 9 2.93 8.10 4.21
C GLY A 9 2.20 7.36 3.11
N TYR A 10 1.74 8.03 2.08
CA TYR A 10 1.11 7.41 0.92
C TYR A 10 2.14 7.18 -0.18
N ALA A 11 2.06 6.04 -0.83
CA ALA A 11 2.92 5.67 -1.94
C ALA A 11 2.09 5.51 -3.21
N ALA A 12 2.71 5.72 -4.35
CA ALA A 12 2.04 5.62 -5.63
C ALA A 12 2.81 4.73 -6.60
N ARG A 13 2.07 4.02 -7.44
CA ARG A 13 2.60 3.33 -8.60
C ARG A 13 2.39 4.22 -9.83
N VAL A 14 3.42 4.35 -10.66
CA VAL A 14 3.39 5.21 -11.84
C VAL A 14 3.62 4.36 -13.09
N GLU A 15 2.81 4.60 -14.11
CA GLU A 15 2.93 3.96 -15.41
C GLU A 15 2.92 5.04 -16.50
N TYR A 16 3.61 4.76 -17.59
CA TYR A 16 3.59 5.64 -18.76
C TYR A 16 2.49 5.20 -19.72
N ASP A 17 1.62 6.12 -20.10
CA ASP A 17 0.59 5.90 -21.10
C ASP A 17 1.09 6.45 -22.43
N ALA A 18 1.47 5.55 -23.35
CA ALA A 18 2.02 5.93 -24.64
C ALA A 18 0.99 6.55 -25.58
N ARG A 19 -0.29 6.26 -25.39
CA ARG A 19 -1.34 6.82 -26.25
C ARG A 19 -1.56 8.30 -25.98
N ASP A 20 -1.59 8.68 -24.71
CA ASP A 20 -1.81 10.07 -24.32
C ASP A 20 -0.50 10.78 -23.98
N GLU A 21 0.62 10.07 -24.05
CA GLU A 21 1.96 10.59 -23.75
C GLU A 21 2.02 11.27 -22.37
N VAL A 22 1.41 10.64 -21.38
CA VAL A 22 1.39 11.11 -19.99
C VAL A 22 1.79 10.00 -19.04
N PHE A 23 2.26 10.37 -17.88
CA PHE A 23 2.40 9.45 -16.77
C PHE A 23 1.10 9.41 -15.99
N VAL A 24 0.68 8.21 -15.61
CA VAL A 24 -0.50 8.00 -14.78
C VAL A 24 -0.07 7.31 -13.52
N GLY A 25 -0.47 7.85 -12.38
CA GLY A 25 -0.17 7.29 -11.09
C GLY A 25 -1.43 6.87 -10.35
N ARG A 26 -1.25 5.94 -9.41
CA ARG A 26 -2.33 5.47 -8.56
C ARG A 26 -1.79 5.31 -7.14
N VAL A 27 -2.54 5.82 -6.16
CA VAL A 27 -2.20 5.67 -4.75
C VAL A 27 -2.40 4.21 -4.33
N LEU A 28 -1.39 3.64 -3.68
CA LEU A 28 -1.39 2.24 -3.27
C LEU A 28 -1.88 2.07 -1.84
N GLY A 29 -2.38 0.88 -1.53
CA GLY A 29 -2.64 0.47 -0.15
C GLY A 29 -3.92 1.01 0.46
N ILE A 30 -4.79 1.64 -0.31
CA ILE A 30 -6.10 2.10 0.12
C ILE A 30 -7.17 1.57 -0.82
N GLU A 31 -8.41 1.47 -0.33
CA GLU A 31 -9.53 0.96 -1.15
C GLU A 31 -10.00 2.00 -2.15
N ASP A 32 -9.98 3.27 -1.76
CA ASP A 32 -10.40 4.35 -2.64
C ASP A 32 -9.47 4.43 -3.86
N ARG A 33 -10.07 4.55 -5.02
CA ARG A 33 -9.31 4.62 -6.26
C ARG A 33 -8.92 6.07 -6.53
N ILE A 34 -7.69 6.42 -6.14
CA ILE A 34 -7.15 7.76 -6.31
C ILE A 34 -6.08 7.71 -7.38
N THR A 35 -6.29 8.43 -8.47
CA THR A 35 -5.37 8.53 -9.59
C THR A 35 -4.93 9.96 -9.80
N PHE A 36 -3.79 10.10 -10.45
CA PHE A 36 -3.24 11.41 -10.82
C PHE A 36 -2.40 11.24 -12.08
N HIS A 37 -2.08 12.33 -12.73
CA HIS A 37 -1.34 12.27 -14.00
C HIS A 37 -0.49 13.51 -14.20
N GLY A 38 0.44 13.43 -15.15
CA GLY A 38 1.27 14.55 -15.55
C GLY A 38 2.08 14.23 -16.78
N ALA A 39 2.38 15.22 -17.59
CA ALA A 39 3.21 15.08 -18.77
C ALA A 39 4.70 15.09 -18.42
N THR A 40 5.06 15.63 -17.28
CA THR A 40 6.43 15.67 -16.77
C THR A 40 6.48 15.11 -15.35
N VAL A 41 7.66 14.73 -14.88
CA VAL A 41 7.83 14.25 -13.51
C VAL A 41 7.41 15.32 -12.50
N ALA A 42 7.75 16.59 -12.77
CA ALA A 42 7.37 17.69 -11.87
C ALA A 42 5.85 17.86 -11.79
N GLN A 43 5.15 17.80 -12.92
CA GLN A 43 3.69 17.86 -12.94
C GLN A 43 3.06 16.67 -12.23
N LEU A 44 3.59 15.48 -12.49
CA LEU A 44 3.12 14.25 -11.86
C LEU A 44 3.23 14.34 -10.33
N ARG A 45 4.36 14.82 -9.84
CA ARG A 45 4.60 14.98 -8.39
C ARG A 45 3.64 15.98 -7.77
N ARG A 46 3.41 17.11 -8.42
CA ARG A 46 2.45 18.10 -7.95
C ARG A 46 1.03 17.53 -7.90
N ASP A 47 0.65 16.82 -8.95
CA ASP A 47 -0.69 16.23 -9.03
C ASP A 47 -0.87 15.13 -7.98
N PHE A 48 0.16 14.34 -7.73
CA PHE A 48 0.14 13.34 -6.66
C PHE A 48 -0.09 14.00 -5.29
N ARG A 49 0.67 15.03 -4.97
CA ARG A 49 0.53 15.74 -3.69
C ARG A 49 -0.86 16.37 -3.56
N ALA A 50 -1.35 16.98 -4.63
CA ALA A 50 -2.69 17.54 -4.65
C ALA A 50 -3.76 16.48 -4.45
N ALA A 51 -3.60 15.30 -5.06
CA ALA A 51 -4.53 14.20 -4.91
C ALA A 51 -4.58 13.69 -3.47
N VAL A 52 -3.42 13.54 -2.82
CA VAL A 52 -3.35 13.13 -1.41
C VAL A 52 -4.00 14.18 -0.51
N GLU A 53 -3.69 15.47 -0.72
CA GLU A 53 -4.28 16.54 0.07
C GLU A 53 -5.80 16.62 -0.11
N HIS A 54 -6.26 16.44 -1.33
CA HIS A 54 -7.70 16.41 -1.62
C HIS A 54 -8.38 15.24 -0.90
N TYR A 55 -7.77 14.06 -0.94
CA TYR A 55 -8.28 12.89 -0.23
C TYR A 55 -8.40 13.14 1.28
N LEU A 56 -7.34 13.69 1.88
CA LEU A 56 -7.34 13.99 3.31
C LEU A 56 -8.38 15.04 3.68
N ALA A 57 -8.51 16.08 2.87
CA ALA A 57 -9.51 17.12 3.07
C ALA A 57 -10.95 16.59 2.91
N ASP A 58 -11.17 15.72 1.93
CA ASP A 58 -12.47 15.08 1.71
C ASP A 58 -12.86 14.19 2.89
N CYS A 59 -11.90 13.40 3.41
CA CYS A 59 -12.13 12.59 4.59
C CYS A 59 -12.51 13.46 5.80
N ALA A 60 -11.80 14.57 6.01
CA ALA A 60 -12.09 15.49 7.12
C ALA A 60 -13.48 16.10 6.98
N ALA A 61 -13.86 16.52 5.78
CA ALA A 61 -15.18 17.12 5.51
C ALA A 61 -16.31 16.12 5.75
N ARG A 62 -16.09 14.84 5.44
CA ARG A 62 -17.08 13.77 5.63
C ARG A 62 -16.98 13.10 7.00
N LYS A 63 -16.10 13.57 7.87
CA LYS A 63 -15.83 12.99 9.19
C LYS A 63 -15.44 11.50 9.09
N ARG A 64 -14.71 11.14 8.05
CA ARG A 64 -14.16 9.81 7.85
C ARG A 64 -12.70 9.80 8.27
N VAL A 65 -12.28 8.68 8.87
CA VAL A 65 -10.85 8.48 9.15
C VAL A 65 -10.16 8.10 7.84
N PRO A 66 -9.11 8.81 7.43
CA PRO A 66 -8.37 8.44 6.23
C PRO A 66 -7.79 7.03 6.35
N GLN A 67 -7.85 6.27 5.27
CA GLN A 67 -7.19 4.97 5.24
C GLN A 67 -5.69 5.19 5.30
N LYS A 68 -5.02 4.40 6.13
CA LYS A 68 -3.56 4.43 6.25
C LYS A 68 -3.03 3.18 5.57
N PRO A 69 -2.32 3.30 4.44
CA PRO A 69 -1.69 2.15 3.85
C PRO A 69 -0.62 1.62 4.81
N TYR A 70 -0.46 0.30 4.82
CA TYR A 70 0.60 -0.34 5.60
C TYR A 70 0.48 -0.09 7.10
N ALA A 71 -0.75 -0.27 7.62
CA ALA A 71 -1.07 0.01 9.03
C ALA A 71 -0.60 -1.07 10.01
N GLY A 72 0.10 -2.08 9.53
CA GLY A 72 0.59 -3.18 10.39
C GLY A 72 -0.38 -4.35 10.50
N LYS A 73 -1.45 -4.35 9.71
CA LYS A 73 -2.40 -5.45 9.65
C LYS A 73 -2.41 -6.06 8.26
N ILE A 74 -2.24 -7.39 8.21
CA ILE A 74 -2.25 -8.14 6.96
C ILE A 74 -3.25 -9.28 7.10
N LEU A 75 -4.17 -9.39 6.14
CA LEU A 75 -5.03 -10.54 6.01
C LEU A 75 -4.56 -11.36 4.82
N LEU A 76 -4.10 -12.59 5.07
CA LEU A 76 -3.62 -13.48 4.03
C LEU A 76 -4.58 -14.65 3.87
N ARG A 77 -4.89 -14.98 2.63
CA ARG A 77 -5.59 -16.21 2.28
C ARG A 77 -4.59 -17.16 1.66
N VAL A 78 -4.38 -18.29 2.30
CA VAL A 78 -3.43 -19.31 1.87
C VAL A 78 -4.12 -20.66 1.75
N ALA A 79 -3.48 -21.58 1.06
CA ALA A 79 -3.99 -22.96 0.99
C ALA A 79 -4.07 -23.55 2.40
N PRO A 80 -5.07 -24.39 2.70
CA PRO A 80 -5.22 -24.99 4.03
C PRO A 80 -3.98 -25.71 4.54
N GLU A 81 -3.25 -26.41 3.67
CA GLU A 81 -2.01 -27.12 4.04
C GLU A 81 -0.89 -26.16 4.41
N VAL A 82 -0.85 -24.99 3.81
CA VAL A 82 0.12 -23.94 4.16
C VAL A 82 -0.21 -23.36 5.53
N HIS A 83 -1.50 -23.10 5.78
CA HIS A 83 -1.97 -22.64 7.09
C HIS A 83 -1.60 -23.65 8.19
N ALA A 84 -1.89 -24.92 7.96
CA ALA A 84 -1.58 -25.98 8.95
C ALA A 84 -0.09 -26.05 9.24
N ARG A 85 0.76 -26.06 8.22
CA ARG A 85 2.22 -26.11 8.41
C ARG A 85 2.74 -24.88 9.14
N ALA A 86 2.25 -23.71 8.80
CA ALA A 86 2.66 -22.47 9.45
C ALA A 86 2.27 -22.48 10.93
N ALA A 87 1.05 -22.88 11.24
CA ALA A 87 0.56 -22.97 12.61
C ALA A 87 1.36 -23.97 13.45
N LEU A 88 1.62 -25.16 12.90
CA LEU A 88 2.42 -26.18 13.58
C LEU A 88 3.86 -25.73 13.79
N THR A 89 4.46 -25.06 12.81
CA THR A 89 5.81 -24.54 12.93
C THR A 89 5.91 -23.49 14.02
N ALA A 90 4.94 -22.57 14.07
CA ALA A 90 4.90 -21.55 15.12
C ALA A 90 4.76 -22.19 16.50
N GLU A 91 3.85 -23.15 16.65
CA GLU A 91 3.62 -23.85 17.91
C GLU A 91 4.87 -24.61 18.36
N ALA A 92 5.56 -25.28 17.44
CA ALA A 92 6.80 -26.00 17.75
C ALA A 92 7.90 -25.06 18.26
N GLN A 93 7.86 -23.79 17.87
CA GLN A 93 8.81 -22.77 18.33
C GLN A 93 8.32 -22.01 19.56
N GLY A 94 7.17 -22.37 20.11
CA GLY A 94 6.60 -21.69 21.26
C GLY A 94 6.10 -20.29 20.96
N LYS A 95 5.71 -20.03 19.72
CA LYS A 95 5.24 -18.71 19.25
C LYS A 95 3.80 -18.81 18.76
N SER A 96 3.09 -17.69 18.83
CA SER A 96 1.81 -17.59 18.12
C SER A 96 2.05 -17.58 16.61
N LEU A 97 1.04 -17.95 15.83
CA LEU A 97 1.12 -17.87 14.37
C LEU A 97 1.44 -16.45 13.93
N ASN A 98 0.82 -15.48 14.57
CA ASN A 98 1.04 -14.05 14.25
C ASN A 98 2.51 -13.65 14.49
N GLN A 99 3.08 -14.03 15.62
CA GLN A 99 4.49 -13.74 15.93
C GLN A 99 5.43 -14.40 14.93
N TRP A 100 5.20 -15.66 14.65
CA TRP A 100 6.02 -16.40 13.69
C TRP A 100 5.94 -15.78 12.29
N ALA A 101 4.73 -15.47 11.82
CA ALA A 101 4.52 -14.86 10.52
C ALA A 101 5.19 -13.48 10.42
N ALA A 102 5.07 -12.66 11.46
CA ALA A 102 5.71 -11.35 11.50
C ALA A 102 7.24 -11.46 11.40
N GLU A 103 7.84 -12.40 12.09
CA GLU A 103 9.28 -12.64 12.03
C GLU A 103 9.74 -13.13 10.66
N VAL A 104 8.98 -14.04 10.05
CA VAL A 104 9.28 -14.56 8.71
C VAL A 104 9.22 -13.46 7.67
N LEU A 105 8.16 -12.64 7.71
CA LEU A 105 8.00 -11.51 6.80
C LEU A 105 9.12 -10.48 6.98
N ALA A 106 9.51 -10.19 8.21
CA ALA A 106 10.60 -9.26 8.49
C ALA A 106 11.93 -9.76 7.92
N ARG A 107 12.20 -11.08 8.02
CA ARG A 107 13.44 -11.67 7.46
C ARG A 107 13.43 -11.70 5.93
N ALA A 108 12.26 -11.89 5.34
CA ALA A 108 12.10 -12.00 3.89
C ALA A 108 12.11 -10.64 3.17
N SER A 109 11.92 -9.56 3.91
CA SER A 109 11.77 -8.21 3.35
C SER A 109 13.08 -7.45 3.21
#